data_ff8ac199218505c2c7e8215df7fdd3a5
#
_entry.id   ff8ac199218505c2c7e8215df7fdd3a5
#
_cell.length_a   1.000
_cell.length_b   1.000
_cell.length_c   1.000
_cell.angle_alpha   90.00
_cell.angle_beta   90.00
_cell.angle_gamma   90.00
#
_symmetry.space_group_name_H-M   'P 1'
#
loop_
_entity.id
_entity.type
_entity.pdbx_description
1 polymer ?
#
loop_
_entity_poly.entity_id
_entity_poly.type
_entity_poly.pdbx_seq_one_letter_code
_entity_poly.pdbx_strand_id
1 'polypeptide(L)'
;YEIHERLVGSEMCIRDRAILLLHSACEYKFKSNEEGDAAPLTVHRYDRLQSRYLTTGDFSALQQMNTDYPIETRTLIEKMLQLGTITDANISNRFLMFYQDSTLQSLIADAEAAYANMDDINKQLVSSFERLRHWIPELHPPIFYSQIGALDQSIVVGEHSVGISLDKYMGSDYPLYKKYYTVQQRSTMTREYIVPDCLTFYLLSLYPMANFDNRPQLDRDLHMGKIMWVVNKAMGKTVFQSKYVRTINSFTRRYPKVTVKQLLEDEDYSPIEALHKD
;
A
#
# COMPACT_ATOMS: atom_id res chain seq x y z
N TYR A 1 -7.41 -14.81 -21.46
CA TYR A 1 -6.94 -16.08 -20.87
C TYR A 1 -5.89 -15.83 -19.77
N GLU A 2 -4.91 -14.94 -19.99
CA GLU A 2 -3.87 -14.61 -19.00
C GLU A 2 -4.38 -13.87 -17.76
N ILE A 3 -5.46 -13.09 -17.88
CA ILE A 3 -6.05 -12.34 -16.74
C ILE A 3 -6.70 -13.31 -15.74
N HIS A 4 -7.30 -14.40 -16.21
CA HIS A 4 -7.94 -15.40 -15.35
C HIS A 4 -6.93 -16.17 -14.49
N GLU A 5 -5.75 -16.50 -15.02
CA GLU A 5 -4.71 -17.22 -14.26
C GLU A 5 -4.05 -16.34 -13.18
N ARG A 6 -3.89 -15.04 -13.45
CA ARG A 6 -3.34 -14.08 -12.46
C ARG A 6 -4.30 -13.80 -11.29
N LEU A 7 -5.61 -13.85 -11.54
CA LEU A 7 -6.63 -13.61 -10.51
C LEU A 7 -6.84 -14.81 -9.57
N VAL A 8 -6.53 -16.03 -10.02
CA VAL A 8 -6.77 -17.28 -9.29
C VAL A 8 -5.58 -17.68 -8.38
N GLY A 9 -4.38 -17.14 -8.60
CA GLY A 9 -3.14 -17.58 -7.93
C GLY A 9 -2.79 -16.91 -6.61
N SER A 10 -3.50 -15.89 -6.16
CA SER A 10 -3.13 -15.19 -4.93
C SER A 10 -3.82 -15.78 -3.70
N GLU A 11 -3.31 -16.90 -3.20
CA GLU A 11 -3.50 -17.22 -1.79
C GLU A 11 -2.85 -16.09 -0.98
N MET A 12 -3.70 -15.28 -0.35
CA MET A 12 -3.29 -14.09 0.38
C MET A 12 -2.63 -14.49 1.72
N CYS A 13 -1.40 -15.00 1.64
CA CYS A 13 -0.44 -14.81 2.71
C CYS A 13 -0.05 -13.33 2.75
N ILE A 14 0.11 -12.76 3.94
CA ILE A 14 0.66 -11.41 4.19
C ILE A 14 1.96 -11.17 3.39
N ARG A 15 2.64 -12.23 3.00
CA ARG A 15 3.84 -12.31 2.16
C ARG A 15 3.66 -11.77 0.73
N ASP A 16 2.45 -11.85 0.14
CA ASP A 16 2.21 -11.47 -1.27
C ASP A 16 1.72 -10.02 -1.41
N ARG A 17 1.50 -9.30 -0.31
CA ARG A 17 1.01 -7.93 -0.32
C ARG A 17 2.09 -6.84 -0.40
N ALA A 18 3.35 -7.17 -0.17
CA ALA A 18 4.45 -6.22 -0.19
C ALA A 18 5.61 -6.73 -1.04
N ILE A 19 5.73 -6.25 -2.27
CA ILE A 19 7.03 -6.24 -2.94
C ILE A 19 7.79 -5.03 -2.41
N LEU A 20 8.70 -5.29 -1.47
CA LEU A 20 9.77 -4.36 -1.13
C LEU A 20 10.71 -4.32 -2.34
N LEU A 21 10.57 -3.30 -3.18
CA LEU A 21 11.50 -3.03 -4.27
C LEU A 21 12.81 -2.45 -3.70
N LEU A 22 13.54 -3.30 -2.96
CA LEU A 22 14.92 -3.04 -2.62
C LEU A 22 15.78 -3.63 -3.75
N HIS A 23 16.13 -2.83 -4.76
CA HIS A 23 17.42 -2.88 -5.48
C HIS A 23 17.39 -2.02 -6.74
N SER A 24 18.43 -1.22 -6.85
CA SER A 24 18.88 -0.38 -7.96
C SER A 24 18.48 1.09 -7.89
N ALA A 25 19.23 1.81 -7.08
CA ALA A 25 19.32 3.25 -7.16
C ALA A 25 19.97 3.65 -8.50
N CYS A 26 19.19 4.17 -9.43
CA CYS A 26 19.66 5.15 -10.38
C CYS A 26 19.23 6.50 -9.83
N GLU A 27 20.19 7.33 -9.44
CA GLU A 27 19.99 8.68 -8.93
C GLU A 27 19.24 9.55 -9.96
N TYR A 28 17.92 9.67 -9.78
CA TYR A 28 17.19 10.82 -10.23
C TYR A 28 16.95 11.71 -9.02
N LYS A 29 17.73 12.79 -8.91
CA LYS A 29 17.52 13.86 -7.93
C LYS A 29 16.17 14.51 -8.21
N PHE A 30 15.15 14.11 -7.48
CA PHE A 30 14.01 14.99 -7.25
C PHE A 30 14.52 16.23 -6.52
N LYS A 31 14.22 17.42 -7.06
CA LYS A 31 14.38 18.66 -6.31
C LYS A 31 13.47 18.58 -5.09
N SER A 32 14.06 18.28 -3.94
CA SER A 32 13.44 18.58 -2.66
C SER A 32 13.29 20.10 -2.63
N ASN A 33 12.06 20.59 -2.57
CA ASN A 33 11.82 21.97 -2.15
C ASN A 33 12.28 22.04 -0.69
N GLU A 34 13.47 22.61 -0.51
CA GLU A 34 13.96 23.02 0.78
C GLU A 34 13.06 24.14 1.31
N GLU A 35 12.60 23.95 2.56
CA GLU A 35 12.07 24.94 3.50
C GLU A 35 10.97 25.90 3.01
N GLY A 36 9.76 25.66 3.46
CA GLY A 36 8.67 26.62 3.47
C GLY A 36 7.31 25.98 3.19
N ASP A 37 6.48 25.81 4.21
CA ASP A 37 5.12 25.26 4.21
C ASP A 37 5.03 23.86 3.59
N ALA A 38 5.09 22.84 4.44
CA ALA A 38 4.87 21.45 4.02
C ALA A 38 3.53 21.39 3.27
N ALA A 39 3.59 21.12 1.97
CA ALA A 39 2.39 20.91 1.16
C ALA A 39 1.47 19.91 1.89
N PRO A 40 0.16 20.16 1.93
CA PRO A 40 -0.75 19.29 2.66
C PRO A 40 -0.60 17.86 2.15
N LEU A 41 -0.50 16.88 3.08
CA LEU A 41 -0.40 15.47 2.75
C LEU A 41 -1.67 15.04 2.01
N THR A 42 -1.57 14.85 0.71
CA THR A 42 -2.68 14.47 -0.17
C THR A 42 -2.28 13.33 -1.09
N VAL A 43 -3.25 12.54 -1.51
CA VAL A 43 -3.03 11.49 -2.51
C VAL A 43 -3.01 12.12 -3.90
N HIS A 44 -1.89 11.99 -4.60
CA HIS A 44 -1.75 12.41 -5.98
C HIS A 44 -2.58 11.52 -6.91
N ARG A 45 -3.39 12.12 -7.77
CA ARG A 45 -4.37 11.41 -8.60
C ARG A 45 -3.78 10.90 -9.91
N TYR A 46 -2.77 10.02 -9.82
CA TYR A 46 -2.19 9.36 -10.99
C TYR A 46 -3.24 8.46 -11.71
N ASP A 47 -4.18 7.87 -10.96
CA ASP A 47 -5.31 7.11 -11.49
C ASP A 47 -6.12 7.89 -12.55
N ARG A 48 -6.21 9.21 -12.45
CA ARG A 48 -6.93 10.06 -13.42
C ARG A 48 -6.21 10.18 -14.75
N LEU A 49 -4.88 10.32 -14.71
CA LEU A 49 -4.06 10.30 -15.93
C LEU A 49 -4.13 8.93 -16.59
N GLN A 50 -4.01 7.89 -15.77
CA GLN A 50 -4.12 6.50 -16.21
C GLN A 50 -5.47 6.23 -16.88
N SER A 51 -6.59 6.57 -16.22
CA SER A 51 -7.93 6.43 -16.76
C SER A 51 -8.08 7.15 -18.10
N ARG A 52 -7.67 8.41 -18.18
CA ARG A 52 -7.76 9.21 -19.39
C ARG A 52 -7.00 8.59 -20.56
N TYR A 53 -5.77 8.11 -20.34
CA TYR A 53 -5.02 7.41 -21.38
C TYR A 53 -5.67 6.08 -21.79
N LEU A 54 -6.03 5.25 -20.81
CA LEU A 54 -6.48 3.88 -21.05
C LEU A 54 -7.90 3.77 -21.62
N THR A 55 -8.74 4.80 -21.42
CA THR A 55 -10.12 4.81 -21.95
C THR A 55 -10.25 5.57 -23.28
N THR A 56 -9.45 6.61 -23.48
CA THR A 56 -9.58 7.48 -24.67
C THR A 56 -8.37 7.45 -25.60
N GLY A 57 -7.25 6.84 -25.17
CA GLY A 57 -6.00 6.88 -25.94
C GLY A 57 -5.29 8.25 -25.91
N ASP A 58 -5.61 9.12 -24.94
CA ASP A 58 -5.03 10.46 -24.85
C ASP A 58 -3.52 10.41 -24.57
N PHE A 59 -2.72 10.62 -25.62
CA PHE A 59 -1.26 10.66 -25.51
C PHE A 59 -0.73 11.77 -24.61
N SER A 60 -1.48 12.86 -24.40
CA SER A 60 -1.05 13.91 -23.48
C SER A 60 -1.07 13.43 -22.04
N ALA A 61 -2.04 12.58 -21.68
CA ALA A 61 -2.09 11.93 -20.38
C ALA A 61 -0.92 10.94 -20.20
N LEU A 62 -0.61 10.13 -21.22
CA LEU A 62 0.57 9.26 -21.20
C LEU A 62 1.87 10.05 -21.04
N GLN A 63 2.01 11.16 -21.73
CA GLN A 63 3.18 12.04 -21.59
C GLN A 63 3.30 12.57 -20.15
N GLN A 64 2.19 13.02 -19.55
CA GLN A 64 2.18 13.45 -18.16
C GLN A 64 2.54 12.30 -17.20
N MET A 65 2.01 11.08 -17.41
CA MET A 65 2.40 9.91 -16.62
C MET A 65 3.92 9.67 -16.68
N ASN A 66 4.53 9.79 -17.85
CA ASN A 66 5.97 9.56 -18.02
C ASN A 66 6.83 10.70 -17.48
N THR A 67 6.32 11.94 -17.46
CA THR A 67 7.07 13.14 -17.05
C THR A 67 6.93 13.42 -15.56
N ASP A 68 5.69 13.35 -15.04
CA ASP A 68 5.38 13.73 -13.67
C ASP A 68 5.44 12.54 -12.70
N TYR A 69 5.26 11.30 -13.23
CA TYR A 69 5.21 10.03 -12.48
C TYR A 69 6.07 8.94 -13.13
N PRO A 70 7.35 9.20 -13.45
CA PRO A 70 8.19 8.24 -14.20
C PRO A 70 8.45 6.93 -13.44
N ILE A 71 8.62 7.01 -12.11
CA ILE A 71 8.88 5.84 -11.25
C ILE A 71 7.61 5.02 -11.09
N GLU A 72 6.48 5.66 -10.83
CA GLU A 72 5.17 5.06 -10.66
C GLU A 72 4.74 4.33 -11.94
N THR A 73 4.88 5.00 -13.10
CA THR A 73 4.57 4.44 -14.42
C THR A 73 5.45 3.24 -14.74
N ARG A 74 6.76 3.34 -14.48
CA ARG A 74 7.68 2.20 -14.65
C ARG A 74 7.30 1.05 -13.73
N THR A 75 7.07 1.31 -12.46
CA THR A 75 6.70 0.29 -11.46
C THR A 75 5.43 -0.44 -11.86
N LEU A 76 4.41 0.30 -12.29
CA LEU A 76 3.16 -0.28 -12.78
C LEU A 76 3.41 -1.19 -13.98
N ILE A 77 4.08 -0.71 -15.02
CA ILE A 77 4.26 -1.43 -16.29
C ILE A 77 5.21 -2.62 -16.14
N GLU A 78 6.39 -2.41 -15.51
CA GLU A 78 7.45 -3.41 -15.49
C GLU A 78 7.31 -4.41 -14.33
N LYS A 79 6.86 -3.96 -13.15
CA LYS A 79 6.85 -4.78 -11.93
C LYS A 79 5.49 -5.37 -11.60
N MET A 80 4.44 -4.57 -11.69
CA MET A 80 3.09 -5.03 -11.38
C MET A 80 2.49 -5.80 -12.56
N LEU A 81 2.33 -5.14 -13.70
CA LEU A 81 1.67 -5.72 -14.86
C LEU A 81 2.59 -6.62 -15.70
N GLN A 82 3.93 -6.50 -15.54
CA GLN A 82 4.95 -7.28 -16.25
C GLN A 82 4.77 -7.27 -17.78
N LEU A 83 4.42 -6.10 -18.33
CA LEU A 83 4.14 -5.96 -19.77
C LEU A 83 5.41 -5.82 -20.63
N GLY A 84 6.56 -5.57 -20.02
CA GLY A 84 7.84 -5.34 -20.68
C GLY A 84 8.59 -4.18 -20.03
N THR A 85 9.67 -3.72 -20.65
CA THR A 85 10.44 -2.58 -20.14
C THR A 85 9.89 -1.27 -20.68
N ILE A 86 10.00 -0.19 -19.89
CA ILE A 86 9.53 1.14 -20.29
C ILE A 86 10.23 1.66 -21.56
N THR A 87 11.40 1.10 -21.90
CA THR A 87 12.17 1.45 -23.09
C THR A 87 11.75 0.69 -24.35
N ASP A 88 10.85 -0.30 -24.22
CA ASP A 88 10.32 -1.02 -25.39
C ASP A 88 9.54 -0.07 -26.30
N ALA A 89 9.83 -0.08 -27.59
CA ALA A 89 9.18 0.79 -28.58
C ALA A 89 7.65 0.65 -28.60
N ASN A 90 7.13 -0.54 -28.28
CA ASN A 90 5.70 -0.84 -28.28
C ASN A 90 5.07 -0.84 -26.88
N ILE A 91 5.76 -0.41 -25.84
CA ILE A 91 5.26 -0.54 -24.46
C ILE A 91 3.95 0.23 -24.22
N SER A 92 3.85 1.43 -24.78
CA SER A 92 2.64 2.25 -24.67
C SER A 92 1.42 1.55 -25.28
N ASN A 93 1.61 0.93 -26.44
CA ASN A 93 0.53 0.17 -27.09
C ASN A 93 0.18 -1.10 -26.29
N ARG A 94 1.17 -1.85 -25.79
CA ARG A 94 0.91 -3.03 -24.92
C ARG A 94 0.16 -2.62 -23.66
N PHE A 95 0.54 -1.52 -23.03
CA PHE A 95 -0.13 -1.00 -21.86
C PHE A 95 -1.58 -0.60 -22.16
N LEU A 96 -1.83 0.11 -23.25
CA LEU A 96 -3.19 0.44 -23.71
C LEU A 96 -4.00 -0.82 -23.99
N MET A 97 -3.46 -1.74 -24.79
CA MET A 97 -4.14 -2.97 -25.19
C MET A 97 -4.45 -3.91 -24.03
N PHE A 98 -3.59 -3.97 -23.00
CA PHE A 98 -3.83 -4.75 -21.80
C PHE A 98 -5.14 -4.32 -21.11
N TYR A 99 -5.40 -3.02 -21.04
CA TYR A 99 -6.60 -2.48 -20.40
C TYR A 99 -7.82 -2.42 -21.35
N GLN A 100 -7.73 -2.86 -22.61
CA GLN A 100 -8.92 -2.94 -23.51
C GLN A 100 -9.87 -4.09 -23.18
N ASP A 101 -9.50 -4.97 -22.24
CA ASP A 101 -10.44 -5.96 -21.70
C ASP A 101 -11.67 -5.26 -21.08
N SER A 102 -12.87 -5.74 -21.40
CA SER A 102 -14.12 -5.11 -20.96
C SER A 102 -14.27 -5.09 -19.42
N THR A 103 -13.73 -6.08 -18.74
CA THR A 103 -13.73 -6.15 -17.28
C THR A 103 -12.84 -5.06 -16.68
N LEU A 104 -11.65 -4.84 -17.27
CA LEU A 104 -10.73 -3.79 -16.82
C LEU A 104 -11.26 -2.39 -17.17
N GLN A 105 -11.90 -2.21 -18.31
CA GLN A 105 -12.57 -0.94 -18.65
C GLN A 105 -13.70 -0.61 -17.66
N SER A 106 -14.53 -1.60 -17.30
CA SER A 106 -15.56 -1.42 -16.27
C SER A 106 -14.94 -1.10 -14.91
N LEU A 107 -13.84 -1.79 -14.55
CA LEU A 107 -13.12 -1.56 -13.29
C LEU A 107 -12.55 -0.13 -13.19
N ILE A 108 -12.00 0.39 -14.30
CA ILE A 108 -11.54 1.79 -14.38
C ILE A 108 -12.70 2.75 -14.10
N ALA A 109 -13.82 2.57 -14.82
CA ALA A 109 -14.99 3.45 -14.70
C ALA A 109 -15.59 3.40 -13.28
N ASP A 110 -15.72 2.20 -12.71
CA ASP A 110 -16.23 2.00 -11.35
C ASP A 110 -15.31 2.64 -10.30
N ALA A 111 -13.99 2.46 -10.43
CA ALA A 111 -13.01 3.08 -9.53
C ALA A 111 -13.03 4.61 -9.67
N GLU A 112 -13.16 5.12 -10.88
CA GLU A 112 -13.27 6.55 -11.13
C GLU A 112 -14.49 7.17 -10.44
N ALA A 113 -15.63 6.50 -10.50
CA ALA A 113 -16.87 6.92 -9.84
C ALA A 113 -16.76 6.81 -8.31
N ALA A 114 -16.30 5.66 -7.79
CA ALA A 114 -16.20 5.41 -6.35
C ALA A 114 -15.21 6.36 -5.64
N TYR A 115 -14.15 6.77 -6.34
CA TYR A 115 -13.08 7.63 -5.84
C TYR A 115 -13.08 9.02 -6.49
N ALA A 116 -14.26 9.53 -6.86
CA ALA A 116 -14.41 10.91 -7.35
C ALA A 116 -13.86 11.94 -6.34
N ASN A 117 -14.06 11.68 -5.04
CA ASN A 117 -13.51 12.45 -3.93
C ASN A 117 -12.71 11.53 -2.99
N MET A 118 -11.56 12.01 -2.50
CA MET A 118 -10.67 11.30 -1.55
C MET A 118 -10.36 12.14 -0.30
N ASP A 119 -11.16 13.15 0.02
CA ASP A 119 -10.91 14.06 1.14
C ASP A 119 -10.90 13.36 2.49
N ASP A 120 -11.73 12.35 2.69
CA ASP A 120 -11.75 11.52 3.89
C ASP A 120 -10.45 10.73 4.07
N ILE A 121 -9.89 10.19 2.98
CA ILE A 121 -8.61 9.48 2.95
C ILE A 121 -7.48 10.47 3.27
N ASN A 122 -7.45 11.62 2.61
CA ASN A 122 -6.46 12.67 2.85
C ASN A 122 -6.48 13.13 4.32
N LYS A 123 -7.66 13.41 4.88
CA LYS A 123 -7.82 13.80 6.29
C LYS A 123 -7.34 12.70 7.25
N GLN A 124 -7.63 11.44 6.95
CA GLN A 124 -7.16 10.32 7.76
C GLN A 124 -5.65 10.16 7.70
N LEU A 125 -5.03 10.31 6.51
CA LEU A 125 -3.57 10.29 6.35
C LEU A 125 -2.93 11.39 7.19
N VAL A 126 -3.38 12.66 7.04
CA VAL A 126 -2.86 13.80 7.82
C VAL A 126 -2.90 13.50 9.32
N SER A 127 -4.10 13.17 9.84
CA SER A 127 -4.28 12.95 11.28
C SER A 127 -3.49 11.75 11.81
N SER A 128 -3.28 10.72 10.98
CA SER A 128 -2.50 9.54 11.36
C SER A 128 -1.01 9.84 11.37
N PHE A 129 -0.49 10.59 10.40
CA PHE A 129 0.92 11.00 10.38
C PHE A 129 1.25 12.02 11.47
N GLU A 130 0.33 12.91 11.83
CA GLU A 130 0.49 13.79 13.00
C GLU A 130 0.71 12.98 14.28
N ARG A 131 -0.10 11.91 14.52
CA ARG A 131 0.08 11.03 15.66
C ARG A 131 1.37 10.22 15.60
N LEU A 132 1.72 9.68 14.43
CA LEU A 132 2.97 8.94 14.25
C LEU A 132 4.18 9.82 14.53
N ARG A 133 4.22 11.05 14.03
CA ARG A 133 5.31 12.00 14.25
C ARG A 133 5.42 12.44 15.72
N HIS A 134 4.33 12.40 16.48
CA HIS A 134 4.40 12.63 17.92
C HIS A 134 5.22 11.55 18.65
N TRP A 135 5.19 10.30 18.17
CA TRP A 135 5.94 9.18 18.74
C TRP A 135 7.29 8.93 18.07
N ILE A 136 7.40 9.32 16.80
CA ILE A 136 8.58 9.12 15.95
C ILE A 136 8.81 10.45 15.19
N PRO A 137 9.44 11.46 15.83
CA PRO A 137 9.56 12.80 15.27
C PRO A 137 10.29 12.87 13.93
N GLU A 138 11.23 11.94 13.70
CA GLU A 138 11.98 11.80 12.45
C GLU A 138 11.21 11.15 11.31
N LEU A 139 9.97 10.69 11.53
CA LEU A 139 9.17 10.07 10.49
C LEU A 139 8.72 11.11 9.46
N HIS A 140 9.13 10.93 8.22
CA HIS A 140 8.68 11.75 7.09
C HIS A 140 7.58 11.02 6.32
N PRO A 141 6.41 11.63 6.07
CA PRO A 141 5.40 10.99 5.24
C PRO A 141 5.90 10.79 3.81
N PRO A 142 5.62 9.63 3.17
CA PRO A 142 5.93 9.41 1.77
C PRO A 142 4.97 10.21 0.87
N ILE A 143 5.28 10.30 -0.41
CA ILE A 143 4.34 10.78 -1.42
C ILE A 143 3.30 9.68 -1.67
N PHE A 144 2.01 9.98 -1.43
CA PHE A 144 0.93 9.06 -1.76
C PHE A 144 0.41 9.31 -3.16
N TYR A 145 0.20 8.25 -3.93
CA TYR A 145 -0.47 8.33 -5.22
C TYR A 145 -1.49 7.20 -5.41
N SER A 146 -2.52 7.44 -6.18
CA SER A 146 -3.54 6.45 -6.53
C SER A 146 -3.33 5.91 -7.93
N GLN A 147 -3.65 4.63 -8.16
CA GLN A 147 -3.53 3.96 -9.44
C GLN A 147 -4.64 2.90 -9.61
N ILE A 148 -4.76 2.34 -10.82
CA ILE A 148 -5.54 1.14 -11.13
C ILE A 148 -4.55 0.02 -11.45
N GLY A 149 -4.47 -0.95 -10.58
CA GLY A 149 -3.45 -2.02 -10.61
C GLY A 149 -3.92 -3.33 -11.23
N ALA A 150 -5.08 -3.35 -11.89
CA ALA A 150 -5.69 -4.57 -12.47
C ALA A 150 -5.83 -5.71 -11.46
N LEU A 151 -6.20 -5.38 -10.22
CA LEU A 151 -6.39 -6.30 -9.09
C LEU A 151 -5.11 -7.05 -8.65
N ASP A 152 -3.94 -6.60 -9.06
CA ASP A 152 -2.69 -7.24 -8.64
C ASP A 152 -2.36 -6.88 -7.17
N GLN A 153 -1.69 -5.79 -6.90
CA GLN A 153 -1.28 -5.38 -5.56
C GLN A 153 -2.16 -4.25 -5.02
N SER A 154 -2.46 -4.30 -3.72
CA SER A 154 -3.27 -3.26 -3.07
C SER A 154 -2.46 -2.01 -2.75
N ILE A 155 -1.27 -2.19 -2.20
CA ILE A 155 -0.33 -1.12 -1.82
C ILE A 155 1.04 -1.44 -2.41
N VAL A 156 1.67 -0.44 -2.98
CA VAL A 156 3.03 -0.50 -3.53
C VAL A 156 3.90 0.48 -2.76
N VAL A 157 4.95 0.00 -2.10
CA VAL A 157 5.87 0.87 -1.35
C VAL A 157 7.15 1.03 -2.15
N GLY A 158 7.40 2.27 -2.58
CA GLY A 158 8.67 2.70 -3.17
C GLY A 158 9.59 3.33 -2.13
N GLU A 159 10.74 3.85 -2.55
CA GLU A 159 11.72 4.47 -1.66
C GLU A 159 11.14 5.70 -0.93
N HIS A 160 10.40 6.55 -1.65
CA HIS A 160 9.81 7.79 -1.14
C HIS A 160 8.31 7.91 -1.42
N SER A 161 7.68 6.85 -1.94
CA SER A 161 6.27 6.90 -2.35
C SER A 161 5.50 5.65 -1.93
N VAL A 162 4.17 5.82 -1.80
CA VAL A 162 3.22 4.73 -1.54
C VAL A 162 2.09 4.83 -2.56
N GLY A 163 2.00 3.82 -3.41
CA GLY A 163 0.93 3.66 -4.40
C GLY A 163 -0.26 2.91 -3.85
N ILE A 164 -1.45 3.39 -4.15
CA ILE A 164 -2.74 2.85 -3.72
C ILE A 164 -3.49 2.36 -4.95
N SER A 165 -3.65 1.05 -5.11
CA SER A 165 -4.48 0.48 -6.18
C SER A 165 -5.95 0.56 -5.78
N LEU A 166 -6.65 1.58 -6.28
CA LEU A 166 -8.05 1.88 -5.91
C LEU A 166 -8.99 0.72 -6.22
N ASP A 167 -8.69 -0.01 -7.28
CA ASP A 167 -9.41 -1.20 -7.72
C ASP A 167 -9.36 -2.37 -6.72
N LYS A 168 -8.51 -2.32 -5.70
CA LYS A 168 -8.47 -3.28 -4.59
C LYS A 168 -9.37 -2.90 -3.41
N TYR A 169 -10.05 -1.75 -3.47
CA TYR A 169 -10.83 -1.22 -2.35
C TYR A 169 -12.25 -0.78 -2.75
N MET A 170 -12.84 -1.49 -3.74
CA MET A 170 -14.16 -1.20 -4.30
C MET A 170 -15.34 -1.61 -3.39
N GLY A 171 -15.05 -2.23 -2.25
CA GLY A 171 -16.05 -2.73 -1.30
C GLY A 171 -16.17 -4.26 -1.31
N SER A 172 -16.45 -4.85 -0.15
CA SER A 172 -16.51 -6.32 0.04
C SER A 172 -17.52 -7.01 -0.88
N ASP A 173 -18.54 -6.29 -1.29
CA ASP A 173 -19.63 -6.80 -2.14
C ASP A 173 -19.45 -6.52 -3.63
N TYR A 174 -18.32 -5.91 -4.02
CA TYR A 174 -18.04 -5.64 -5.42
C TYR A 174 -18.13 -6.92 -6.26
N PRO A 175 -18.92 -6.93 -7.37
CA PRO A 175 -19.25 -8.17 -8.10
C PRO A 175 -18.02 -8.96 -8.56
N LEU A 176 -16.97 -8.25 -9.03
CA LEU A 176 -15.73 -8.86 -9.48
C LEU A 176 -14.99 -9.56 -8.32
N TYR A 177 -15.03 -9.00 -7.11
CA TYR A 177 -14.44 -9.65 -5.94
C TYR A 177 -15.15 -10.94 -5.55
N LYS A 178 -16.48 -10.96 -5.63
CA LYS A 178 -17.26 -12.18 -5.34
C LYS A 178 -16.90 -13.34 -6.25
N LYS A 179 -16.42 -13.04 -7.46
CA LYS A 179 -16.03 -14.05 -8.45
C LYS A 179 -14.65 -14.66 -8.15
N TYR A 180 -13.71 -13.87 -7.59
CA TYR A 180 -12.29 -14.26 -7.47
C TYR A 180 -11.74 -14.36 -6.05
N TYR A 181 -12.43 -13.79 -5.05
CA TYR A 181 -11.95 -13.72 -3.68
C TYR A 181 -12.93 -14.35 -2.70
N THR A 182 -12.40 -15.02 -1.67
CA THR A 182 -13.19 -15.52 -0.55
C THR A 182 -13.81 -14.38 0.25
N VAL A 183 -14.84 -14.66 1.05
CA VAL A 183 -15.45 -13.68 1.95
C VAL A 183 -14.40 -13.04 2.88
N GLN A 184 -13.49 -13.86 3.40
CA GLN A 184 -12.43 -13.40 4.31
C GLN A 184 -11.46 -12.43 3.58
N GLN A 185 -11.03 -12.76 2.36
CA GLN A 185 -10.13 -11.91 1.58
C GLN A 185 -10.76 -10.56 1.25
N ARG A 186 -12.01 -10.56 0.79
CA ARG A 186 -12.69 -9.31 0.39
C ARG A 186 -13.23 -8.47 1.56
N SER A 187 -13.26 -9.02 2.79
CA SER A 187 -13.73 -8.26 3.97
C SER A 187 -12.89 -7.01 4.28
N THR A 188 -11.63 -6.98 3.84
CA THR A 188 -10.72 -5.84 3.99
C THR A 188 -10.51 -5.06 2.69
N MET A 189 -11.15 -5.47 1.58
CA MET A 189 -11.05 -4.79 0.29
C MET A 189 -12.07 -3.65 0.19
N THR A 190 -12.08 -2.79 1.20
CA THR A 190 -13.01 -1.68 1.36
C THR A 190 -12.28 -0.37 1.59
N ARG A 191 -12.94 0.74 1.29
CA ARG A 191 -12.39 2.09 1.41
C ARG A 191 -11.76 2.40 2.78
N GLU A 192 -12.33 1.86 3.85
CA GLU A 192 -11.88 2.08 5.23
C GLU A 192 -10.51 1.45 5.51
N TYR A 193 -10.07 0.47 4.70
CA TYR A 193 -8.77 -0.18 4.85
C TYR A 193 -7.64 0.49 4.06
N ILE A 194 -7.92 1.47 3.18
CA ILE A 194 -6.87 2.17 2.41
C ILE A 194 -5.81 2.76 3.32
N VAL A 195 -6.19 3.62 4.26
CA VAL A 195 -5.22 4.28 5.14
C VAL A 195 -4.54 3.31 6.10
N PRO A 196 -5.26 2.38 6.77
CA PRO A 196 -4.63 1.33 7.56
C PRO A 196 -3.60 0.50 6.80
N ASP A 197 -3.91 0.10 5.56
CA ASP A 197 -2.98 -0.68 4.74
C ASP A 197 -1.77 0.17 4.30
N CYS A 198 -1.96 1.43 3.89
CA CYS A 198 -0.87 2.35 3.60
C CYS A 198 0.10 2.47 4.78
N LEU A 199 -0.41 2.71 5.98
CA LEU A 199 0.41 2.84 7.19
C LEU A 199 1.10 1.52 7.54
N THR A 200 0.40 0.39 7.40
CA THR A 200 0.94 -0.94 7.69
C THR A 200 2.14 -1.24 6.79
N PHE A 201 1.98 -1.12 5.48
CA PHE A 201 3.07 -1.42 4.54
C PHE A 201 4.19 -0.39 4.60
N TYR A 202 3.88 0.88 4.84
CA TYR A 202 4.90 1.90 5.03
C TYR A 202 5.73 1.64 6.29
N LEU A 203 5.11 1.35 7.44
CA LEU A 203 5.84 1.01 8.66
C LEU A 203 6.64 -0.29 8.52
N LEU A 204 6.12 -1.31 7.83
CA LEU A 204 6.88 -2.53 7.52
C LEU A 204 8.13 -2.24 6.68
N SER A 205 8.08 -1.27 5.77
CA SER A 205 9.25 -0.88 4.98
C SER A 205 10.31 -0.15 5.80
N LEU A 206 9.91 0.60 6.82
CA LEU A 206 10.82 1.33 7.70
C LEU A 206 11.37 0.46 8.84
N TYR A 207 10.60 -0.51 9.29
CA TYR A 207 10.94 -1.42 10.38
C TYR A 207 10.84 -2.88 9.90
N PRO A 208 11.67 -3.29 8.93
CA PRO A 208 11.66 -4.67 8.44
C PRO A 208 12.21 -5.60 9.52
N MET A 209 11.68 -6.83 9.59
CA MET A 209 12.24 -7.87 10.45
C MET A 209 13.50 -8.45 9.80
N ALA A 210 14.62 -8.40 10.49
CA ALA A 210 15.86 -9.04 10.01
C ALA A 210 15.70 -10.58 9.94
N ASN A 211 16.24 -11.18 8.87
CA ASN A 211 16.19 -12.61 8.62
C ASN A 211 14.77 -13.22 8.60
N PHE A 212 13.80 -12.47 8.11
CA PHE A 212 12.36 -12.80 8.12
C PHE A 212 12.08 -14.26 7.74
N ASP A 213 12.68 -14.77 6.68
CA ASP A 213 12.43 -16.15 6.19
C ASP A 213 12.92 -17.23 7.17
N ASN A 214 13.90 -16.94 8.01
CA ASN A 214 14.47 -17.86 8.99
C ASN A 214 13.91 -17.66 10.41
N ARG A 215 13.06 -16.67 10.63
CA ARG A 215 12.43 -16.43 11.93
C ARG A 215 11.28 -17.42 12.20
N PRO A 216 11.06 -17.81 13.47
CA PRO A 216 9.87 -18.56 13.84
C PRO A 216 8.58 -17.86 13.39
N GLN A 217 7.54 -18.63 13.06
CA GLN A 217 6.25 -18.05 12.65
C GLN A 217 5.68 -17.12 13.71
N LEU A 218 5.84 -17.46 14.99
CA LEU A 218 5.36 -16.63 16.10
C LEU A 218 6.02 -15.25 16.11
N ASP A 219 7.34 -15.15 15.88
CA ASP A 219 8.06 -13.87 15.80
C ASP A 219 7.50 -13.01 14.67
N ARG A 220 7.30 -13.62 13.50
CA ARG A 220 6.73 -12.93 12.32
C ARG A 220 5.32 -12.41 12.62
N ASP A 221 4.50 -13.20 13.26
CA ASP A 221 3.13 -12.83 13.63
C ASP A 221 3.12 -11.73 14.72
N LEU A 222 4.05 -11.78 15.67
CA LEU A 222 4.21 -10.74 16.70
C LEU A 222 4.75 -9.45 16.10
N HIS A 223 5.66 -9.52 15.12
CA HIS A 223 6.11 -8.35 14.39
C HIS A 223 4.95 -7.64 13.68
N MET A 224 4.14 -8.40 12.93
CA MET A 224 2.90 -7.88 12.35
C MET A 224 1.97 -7.32 13.41
N GLY A 225 1.87 -7.97 14.57
CA GLY A 225 1.10 -7.49 15.71
C GLY A 225 1.56 -6.12 16.22
N LYS A 226 2.89 -5.87 16.30
CA LYS A 226 3.47 -4.57 16.66
C LYS A 226 3.05 -3.49 15.66
N ILE A 227 3.27 -3.74 14.37
CA ILE A 227 2.90 -2.81 13.29
C ILE A 227 1.40 -2.48 13.35
N MET A 228 0.54 -3.49 13.37
CA MET A 228 -0.92 -3.33 13.41
C MET A 228 -1.39 -2.58 14.68
N TRP A 229 -0.73 -2.83 15.84
CA TRP A 229 -1.03 -2.10 17.06
C TRP A 229 -0.69 -0.62 16.93
N VAL A 230 0.47 -0.28 16.34
CA VAL A 230 0.88 1.10 16.09
C VAL A 230 -0.08 1.77 15.10
N VAL A 231 -0.49 1.06 14.03
CA VAL A 231 -1.48 1.57 13.08
C VAL A 231 -2.82 1.87 13.77
N ASN A 232 -3.32 0.97 14.63
CA ASN A 232 -4.53 1.26 15.42
C ASN A 232 -4.39 2.54 16.24
N LYS A 233 -3.24 2.76 16.87
CA LYS A 233 -2.95 3.98 17.63
C LYS A 233 -2.90 5.21 16.72
N ALA A 234 -2.25 5.11 15.56
CA ALA A 234 -2.18 6.20 14.58
C ALA A 234 -3.56 6.55 14.02
N MET A 235 -4.39 5.55 13.72
CA MET A 235 -5.77 5.74 13.28
C MET A 235 -6.70 6.33 14.36
N GLY A 236 -6.32 6.21 15.65
CA GLY A 236 -7.19 6.59 16.78
C GLY A 236 -8.42 5.70 16.94
N LYS A 237 -8.42 4.54 16.29
CA LYS A 237 -9.50 3.53 16.35
C LYS A 237 -8.92 2.13 16.20
N THR A 238 -9.63 1.12 16.68
CA THR A 238 -9.24 -0.28 16.51
C THR A 238 -9.70 -0.79 15.14
N VAL A 239 -8.76 -0.95 14.22
CA VAL A 239 -8.97 -1.52 12.89
C VAL A 239 -8.60 -3.00 12.91
N PHE A 240 -7.43 -3.32 13.45
CA PHE A 240 -6.91 -4.68 13.53
C PHE A 240 -7.13 -5.28 14.93
N GLN A 241 -7.68 -6.52 14.99
CA GLN A 241 -8.11 -7.16 16.24
C GLN A 241 -7.53 -8.57 16.42
N SER A 242 -6.39 -8.88 15.81
CA SER A 242 -5.78 -10.22 15.96
C SER A 242 -5.37 -10.50 17.40
N LYS A 243 -5.16 -11.80 17.73
CA LYS A 243 -4.60 -12.19 19.03
C LYS A 243 -3.24 -11.53 19.28
N TYR A 244 -2.42 -11.37 18.25
CA TYR A 244 -1.11 -10.74 18.34
C TYR A 244 -1.20 -9.25 18.71
N VAL A 245 -2.14 -8.51 18.12
CA VAL A 245 -2.42 -7.11 18.51
C VAL A 245 -2.83 -7.02 19.98
N ARG A 246 -3.65 -7.97 20.47
CA ARG A 246 -4.01 -8.01 21.89
C ARG A 246 -2.81 -8.31 22.79
N THR A 247 -1.93 -9.24 22.39
CA THR A 247 -0.67 -9.52 23.12
C THR A 247 0.22 -8.27 23.22
N ILE A 248 0.41 -7.56 22.11
CA ILE A 248 1.16 -6.28 22.11
C ILE A 248 0.52 -5.25 23.03
N ASN A 249 -0.81 -5.14 23.01
CA ASN A 249 -1.51 -4.22 23.92
C ASN A 249 -1.31 -4.59 25.40
N SER A 250 -1.28 -5.88 25.73
CA SER A 250 -0.98 -6.36 27.09
C SER A 250 0.48 -6.07 27.47
N PHE A 251 1.40 -6.29 26.53
CA PHE A 251 2.83 -5.97 26.71
C PHE A 251 3.04 -4.49 27.02
N THR A 252 2.49 -3.59 26.21
CA THR A 252 2.65 -2.14 26.41
C THR A 252 2.01 -1.63 27.69
N ARG A 253 0.94 -2.25 28.17
CA ARG A 253 0.35 -1.95 29.48
C ARG A 253 1.26 -2.40 30.63
N ARG A 254 1.91 -3.55 30.49
CA ARG A 254 2.82 -4.09 31.51
C ARG A 254 4.15 -3.33 31.55
N TYR A 255 4.60 -2.83 30.40
CA TYR A 255 5.86 -2.09 30.24
C TYR A 255 5.61 -0.66 29.70
N PRO A 256 4.99 0.22 30.49
CA PRO A 256 4.55 1.55 30.03
C PRO A 256 5.68 2.52 29.68
N LYS A 257 6.94 2.16 30.01
CA LYS A 257 8.13 2.95 29.65
C LYS A 257 8.66 2.65 28.24
N VAL A 258 8.21 1.56 27.61
CA VAL A 258 8.59 1.21 26.23
C VAL A 258 7.90 2.19 25.29
N THR A 259 8.68 2.96 24.55
CA THR A 259 8.15 3.90 23.55
C THR A 259 7.69 3.16 22.29
N VAL A 260 6.86 3.82 21.47
CA VAL A 260 6.41 3.26 20.18
C VAL A 260 7.62 2.96 19.29
N LYS A 261 8.62 3.85 19.24
CA LYS A 261 9.85 3.65 18.48
C LYS A 261 10.61 2.42 18.96
N GLN A 262 10.87 2.32 20.26
CA GLN A 262 11.54 1.15 20.84
C GLN A 262 10.77 -0.14 20.56
N LEU A 263 9.43 -0.14 20.65
CA LEU A 263 8.62 -1.30 20.33
C LEU A 263 8.80 -1.75 18.88
N LEU A 264 8.91 -0.82 17.94
CA LEU A 264 9.08 -1.13 16.51
C LEU A 264 10.49 -1.62 16.18
N GLU A 265 11.52 -1.02 16.80
CA GLU A 265 12.93 -1.32 16.56
C GLU A 265 13.43 -2.60 17.27
N ASP A 266 12.79 -2.99 18.38
CA ASP A 266 13.21 -4.15 19.15
C ASP A 266 12.87 -5.46 18.41
N GLU A 267 13.86 -6.30 18.17
CA GLU A 267 13.74 -7.62 17.54
C GLU A 267 13.83 -8.80 18.55
N ASP A 268 13.88 -8.52 19.85
CA ASP A 268 13.72 -9.54 20.89
C ASP A 268 12.21 -9.73 21.20
N TYR A 269 11.65 -10.81 20.73
CA TYR A 269 10.24 -11.16 20.94
C TYR A 269 9.99 -11.94 22.22
N SER A 270 11.03 -12.44 22.90
CA SER A 270 10.92 -13.31 24.09
C SER A 270 10.04 -12.71 25.20
N PRO A 271 10.15 -11.39 25.55
CA PRO A 271 9.29 -10.80 26.58
C PRO A 271 7.81 -10.72 26.16
N ILE A 272 7.55 -10.61 24.85
CA ILE A 272 6.20 -10.56 24.31
C ILE A 272 5.61 -11.97 24.21
N GLU A 273 6.41 -12.96 23.81
CA GLU A 273 6.02 -14.38 23.73
C GLU A 273 5.58 -14.92 25.09
N ALA A 274 6.26 -14.51 26.16
CA ALA A 274 5.90 -14.91 27.52
C ALA A 274 4.46 -14.52 27.88
N LEU A 275 3.97 -13.39 27.33
CA LEU A 275 2.58 -12.93 27.54
C LEU A 275 1.58 -13.51 26.53
N HIS A 276 2.07 -14.15 25.48
CA HIS A 276 1.19 -14.77 24.47
C HIS A 276 0.70 -16.17 24.91
N LYS A 277 1.43 -16.80 25.82
CA LYS A 277 1.14 -18.15 26.34
C LYS A 277 0.13 -18.14 27.49
N ASP A 278 -0.08 -16.97 28.10
CA ASP A 278 -1.04 -16.73 29.17
C ASP A 278 -2.40 -16.26 28.57
#